data_79e3b120724075252f4203b32696e029
#
_entry.id   79e3b120724075252f4203b32696e029
#
_cell.length_a   1.000
_cell.length_b   1.000
_cell.length_c   1.000
_cell.angle_alpha   90.00
_cell.angle_beta   90.00
_cell.angle_gamma   90.00
#
_symmetry.space_group_name_H-M   'P 1'
#
loop_
_entity.id
_entity.type
_entity.pdbx_description
1 polymer ?
#
loop_
_entity_poly.entity_id
_entity_poly.type
_entity_poly.pdbx_seq_one_letter_code
_entity_poly.pdbx_strand_id
1 'polypeptide(L)'
;REFDFDDGSLTENTRVGYPVDYISNAQIPGVGGIPKVVIFLTADAFGVLPPISRLDENAAMYHFVTGFTSKLAGTERGITEPQPTFSTLFGEPFMPMDPSVYANMLGERIEKYNTKVYLVNTGWTGGPYGVGSRMKLKYTRAMVTAALNGTFDDVEYKHDEVFNVDIPQTCPNVPSEI
;
A
#
# COMPACT_ATOMS: atom_id res chain seq x y z
N ARG A 1 -18.58 -24.25 -13.49
CA ARG A 1 -19.06 -22.99 -12.88
C ARG A 1 -18.10 -21.92 -13.31
N GLU A 2 -18.62 -20.87 -13.88
CA GLU A 2 -17.86 -19.65 -14.12
C GLU A 2 -17.82 -18.83 -12.81
N PHE A 3 -16.65 -18.30 -12.44
CA PHE A 3 -16.51 -17.47 -11.26
C PHE A 3 -16.68 -16.02 -11.67
N ASP A 4 -17.57 -15.31 -10.98
CA ASP A 4 -17.70 -13.87 -11.10
C ASP A 4 -16.76 -13.23 -10.06
N PHE A 5 -15.68 -12.61 -10.53
CA PHE A 5 -14.69 -11.97 -9.67
C PHE A 5 -15.12 -10.57 -9.20
N ASP A 6 -16.22 -10.04 -9.72
CA ASP A 6 -16.79 -8.76 -9.32
C ASP A 6 -17.98 -8.94 -8.35
N ASP A 7 -18.38 -10.19 -8.05
CA ASP A 7 -19.43 -10.49 -7.08
C ASP A 7 -18.94 -10.28 -5.64
N GLY A 8 -19.32 -9.14 -5.05
CA GLY A 8 -19.07 -8.80 -3.65
C GLY A 8 -20.21 -9.16 -2.67
N SER A 9 -21.19 -9.96 -3.09
CA SER A 9 -22.40 -10.25 -2.29
C SER A 9 -22.13 -10.94 -0.95
N LEU A 10 -21.04 -11.72 -0.86
CA LEU A 10 -20.64 -12.43 0.36
C LEU A 10 -19.50 -11.70 1.08
N THR A 11 -18.55 -11.16 0.36
CA THR A 11 -17.39 -10.43 0.88
C THR A 11 -16.71 -9.65 -0.24
N GLU A 12 -16.16 -8.49 0.10
CA GLU A 12 -15.32 -7.72 -0.83
C GLU A 12 -13.90 -8.28 -0.98
N ASN A 13 -13.50 -9.20 -0.10
CA ASN A 13 -12.14 -9.72 -0.04
C ASN A 13 -12.16 -11.24 0.02
N THR A 14 -11.49 -11.88 -0.93
CA THR A 14 -11.28 -13.32 -0.96
C THR A 14 -9.80 -13.64 -0.99
N ARG A 15 -9.44 -14.83 -0.52
CA ARG A 15 -8.07 -15.34 -0.57
C ARG A 15 -8.03 -16.64 -1.33
N VAL A 16 -7.01 -16.80 -2.16
CA VAL A 16 -6.74 -18.03 -2.90
C VAL A 16 -5.26 -18.35 -2.86
N GLY A 17 -4.93 -19.62 -2.69
CA GLY A 17 -3.56 -20.12 -2.81
C GLY A 17 -3.40 -20.84 -4.14
N TYR A 18 -2.31 -20.52 -4.86
CA TYR A 18 -1.94 -21.18 -6.12
C TYR A 18 -0.41 -21.20 -6.29
N PRO A 19 0.13 -22.14 -7.07
CA PRO A 19 1.55 -22.19 -7.36
C PRO A 19 2.04 -20.93 -8.09
N VAL A 20 3.27 -20.51 -7.82
CA VAL A 20 3.85 -19.28 -8.42
C VAL A 20 3.95 -19.34 -9.94
N ASP A 21 4.12 -20.53 -10.51
CA ASP A 21 4.19 -20.78 -11.95
C ASP A 21 2.86 -20.59 -12.67
N TYR A 22 1.75 -20.45 -11.95
CA TYR A 22 0.46 -20.04 -12.52
C TYR A 22 0.40 -18.53 -12.82
N ILE A 23 1.32 -17.76 -12.26
CA ILE A 23 1.42 -16.33 -12.53
C ILE A 23 2.22 -16.14 -13.82
N SER A 24 1.58 -15.59 -14.85
CA SER A 24 2.26 -15.20 -16.08
C SER A 24 3.39 -14.22 -15.77
N ASN A 25 4.56 -14.44 -16.36
CA ASN A 25 5.78 -13.64 -16.16
C ASN A 25 6.41 -13.74 -14.75
N ALA A 26 6.04 -14.72 -13.93
CA ALA A 26 6.78 -15.00 -12.71
C ALA A 26 8.21 -15.42 -13.07
N GLN A 27 9.19 -14.84 -12.38
CA GLN A 27 10.59 -15.22 -12.56
C GLN A 27 10.95 -16.37 -11.63
N ILE A 28 11.41 -17.49 -12.22
CA ILE A 28 11.81 -18.69 -11.47
C ILE A 28 13.27 -19.01 -11.80
N PRO A 29 14.15 -19.09 -10.79
CA PRO A 29 13.94 -18.81 -9.36
C PRO A 29 13.64 -17.33 -9.11
N GLY A 30 12.95 -17.01 -8.02
CA GLY A 30 12.53 -15.65 -7.65
C GLY A 30 13.68 -14.72 -7.25
N VAL A 31 14.61 -14.51 -8.15
CA VAL A 31 15.79 -13.65 -7.96
C VAL A 31 15.67 -12.42 -8.85
N GLY A 32 15.75 -11.25 -8.24
CA GLY A 32 15.72 -9.95 -8.92
C GLY A 32 16.92 -9.07 -8.59
N GLY A 33 17.01 -7.93 -9.24
CA GLY A 33 17.94 -6.86 -8.91
C GLY A 33 17.46 -6.03 -7.72
N ILE A 34 18.13 -4.90 -7.48
CA ILE A 34 17.73 -3.94 -6.44
C ILE A 34 16.46 -3.23 -6.89
N PRO A 35 15.42 -3.17 -6.04
CA PRO A 35 14.19 -2.47 -6.39
C PRO A 35 14.44 -0.97 -6.53
N LYS A 36 13.91 -0.37 -7.61
CA LYS A 36 13.92 1.09 -7.82
C LYS A 36 12.77 1.78 -7.10
N VAL A 37 11.69 1.05 -6.86
CA VAL A 37 10.48 1.53 -6.21
C VAL A 37 10.05 0.50 -5.18
N VAL A 38 9.71 0.99 -3.99
CA VAL A 38 9.05 0.23 -2.91
C VAL A 38 7.68 0.82 -2.70
N ILE A 39 6.66 -0.02 -2.61
CA ILE A 39 5.29 0.39 -2.35
C ILE A 39 4.83 -0.24 -1.04
N PHE A 40 4.50 0.59 -0.07
CA PHE A 40 3.79 0.19 1.14
C PHE A 40 2.29 0.26 0.88
N LEU A 41 1.58 -0.83 1.14
CA LEU A 41 0.13 -0.86 1.06
C LEU A 41 -0.47 -0.70 2.44
N THR A 42 -1.39 0.25 2.57
CA THR A 42 -2.21 0.42 3.76
C THR A 42 -3.69 0.38 3.40
N ALA A 43 -4.54 0.09 4.37
CA ALA A 43 -5.99 0.22 4.25
C ALA A 43 -6.48 1.14 5.39
N ASP A 44 -6.69 2.41 5.09
CA ASP A 44 -7.20 3.37 6.05
C ASP A 44 -8.71 3.23 6.21
N ALA A 45 -9.19 2.91 7.41
CA ALA A 45 -10.61 2.81 7.73
C ALA A 45 -11.24 4.15 8.09
N PHE A 46 -10.44 5.20 8.31
CA PHE A 46 -10.91 6.53 8.70
C PHE A 46 -11.10 7.46 7.50
N GLY A 47 -10.51 7.14 6.35
CA GLY A 47 -10.60 7.94 5.14
C GLY A 47 -9.86 9.27 5.23
N VAL A 48 -8.77 9.32 5.97
CA VAL A 48 -7.95 10.52 6.23
C VAL A 48 -6.58 10.47 5.54
N LEU A 49 -6.06 9.27 5.28
CA LEU A 49 -4.79 9.15 4.56
C LEU A 49 -4.96 9.50 3.07
N PRO A 50 -3.98 10.18 2.49
CA PRO A 50 -3.96 10.43 1.04
C PRO A 50 -4.01 9.11 0.23
N PRO A 51 -4.55 9.16 -0.99
CA PRO A 51 -4.61 7.98 -1.87
C PRO A 51 -3.23 7.40 -2.17
N ILE A 52 -2.26 8.26 -2.40
CA ILE A 52 -0.85 7.91 -2.55
C ILE A 52 0.04 9.04 -2.02
N SER A 53 1.12 8.69 -1.38
CA SER A 53 2.12 9.62 -0.89
C SER A 53 3.53 9.13 -1.22
N ARG A 54 4.43 10.06 -1.55
CA ARG A 54 5.86 9.79 -1.59
C ARG A 54 6.42 9.96 -0.18
N LEU A 55 7.22 9.00 0.24
CA LEU A 55 7.87 9.00 1.54
C LEU A 55 9.36 9.34 1.38
N ASP A 56 9.87 10.22 2.22
CA ASP A 56 11.30 10.34 2.44
C ASP A 56 11.82 9.15 3.29
N GLU A 57 13.09 9.10 3.56
CA GLU A 57 13.72 8.01 4.32
C GLU A 57 13.09 7.86 5.71
N ASN A 58 12.90 8.97 6.45
CA ASN A 58 12.37 8.94 7.80
C ASN A 58 10.91 8.50 7.83
N ALA A 59 10.09 9.05 6.92
CA ALA A 59 8.69 8.66 6.77
C ALA A 59 8.57 7.18 6.36
N ALA A 60 9.44 6.70 5.47
CA ALA A 60 9.49 5.30 5.08
C ALA A 60 9.80 4.38 6.27
N MET A 61 10.82 4.70 7.06
CA MET A 61 11.14 3.94 8.27
C MET A 61 10.00 3.97 9.29
N TYR A 62 9.37 5.13 9.51
CA TYR A 62 8.22 5.28 10.41
C TYR A 62 7.04 4.41 9.98
N HIS A 63 6.61 4.52 8.71
CA HIS A 63 5.50 3.72 8.20
C HIS A 63 5.83 2.22 8.18
N PHE A 64 7.08 1.86 7.94
CA PHE A 64 7.53 0.48 8.01
C PHE A 64 7.42 -0.08 9.43
N VAL A 65 7.91 0.64 10.44
CA VAL A 65 7.83 0.20 11.85
C VAL A 65 6.40 0.13 12.33
N THR A 66 5.58 1.15 12.03
CA THR A 66 4.20 1.18 12.48
C THR A 66 3.31 0.19 11.75
N GLY A 67 3.49 0.04 10.44
CA GLY A 67 2.70 -0.85 9.61
C GLY A 67 1.20 -0.61 9.75
N PHE A 68 0.78 0.67 9.85
CA PHE A 68 -0.63 1.02 10.01
C PHE A 68 -1.46 0.50 8.84
N THR A 69 -2.56 -0.19 9.15
CA THR A 69 -3.51 -0.72 8.19
C THR A 69 -4.85 -1.01 8.88
N SER A 70 -5.75 -1.72 8.21
CA SER A 70 -6.99 -2.20 8.81
C SER A 70 -7.24 -3.67 8.47
N LYS A 71 -7.78 -4.41 9.43
CA LYS A 71 -8.40 -5.70 9.16
C LYS A 71 -9.70 -5.47 8.40
N LEU A 72 -9.88 -6.21 7.32
CA LEU A 72 -11.02 -6.04 6.43
C LEU A 72 -11.96 -7.23 6.53
N ALA A 73 -13.24 -7.00 6.24
CA ALA A 73 -14.24 -8.07 6.17
C ALA A 73 -13.78 -9.19 5.23
N GLY A 74 -13.98 -10.45 5.64
CA GLY A 74 -13.59 -11.64 4.87
C GLY A 74 -12.09 -11.99 4.92
N THR A 75 -11.23 -11.20 5.58
CA THR A 75 -9.80 -11.50 5.73
C THR A 75 -9.49 -12.29 6.99
N GLU A 76 -10.27 -12.07 8.05
CA GLU A 76 -10.16 -12.80 9.31
C GLU A 76 -11.56 -13.21 9.81
N ARG A 77 -11.61 -14.33 10.53
CA ARG A 77 -12.88 -14.83 11.08
C ARG A 77 -13.45 -13.85 12.09
N GLY A 78 -14.72 -13.47 11.92
CA GLY A 78 -15.44 -12.57 12.84
C GLY A 78 -15.22 -11.08 12.55
N ILE A 79 -14.42 -10.72 11.54
CA ILE A 79 -14.28 -9.33 11.08
C ILE A 79 -15.38 -9.07 10.04
N THR A 80 -16.31 -8.19 10.38
CA THR A 80 -17.43 -7.76 9.53
C THR A 80 -17.32 -6.32 9.08
N GLU A 81 -16.57 -5.51 9.83
CA GLU A 81 -16.29 -4.09 9.52
C GLU A 81 -14.79 -3.82 9.61
N PRO A 82 -14.27 -2.79 8.90
CA PRO A 82 -12.87 -2.45 8.97
C PRO A 82 -12.44 -2.08 10.39
N GLN A 83 -11.35 -2.68 10.86
CA GLN A 83 -10.79 -2.42 12.20
C GLN A 83 -9.34 -1.96 12.04
N PRO A 84 -9.01 -0.72 12.46
CA PRO A 84 -7.63 -0.24 12.44
C PRO A 84 -6.71 -1.17 13.22
N THR A 85 -5.54 -1.42 12.68
CA THR A 85 -4.53 -2.28 13.29
C THR A 85 -3.13 -1.86 12.87
N PHE A 86 -2.14 -2.41 13.54
CA PHE A 86 -0.75 -2.26 13.18
C PHE A 86 -0.19 -3.63 12.80
N SER A 87 0.46 -3.70 11.65
CA SER A 87 1.21 -4.86 11.19
C SER A 87 2.69 -4.46 11.11
N THR A 88 3.33 -4.37 12.26
CA THR A 88 4.70 -3.91 12.41
C THR A 88 5.61 -4.59 11.39
N LEU A 89 6.43 -3.82 10.70
CA LEU A 89 7.31 -4.27 9.61
C LEU A 89 6.56 -4.95 8.44
N PHE A 90 5.23 -4.78 8.36
CA PHE A 90 4.35 -5.53 7.44
C PHE A 90 4.46 -7.06 7.55
N GLY A 91 5.01 -7.57 8.64
CA GLY A 91 5.23 -8.99 8.83
C GLY A 91 5.97 -9.35 10.12
N GLU A 92 5.66 -8.70 11.23
CA GLU A 92 6.31 -8.90 12.54
C GLU A 92 6.51 -10.38 12.92
N PRO A 93 5.56 -11.31 12.72
CA PRO A 93 5.76 -12.72 13.06
C PRO A 93 6.92 -13.41 12.36
N PHE A 94 7.42 -12.81 11.27
CA PHE A 94 8.54 -13.34 10.49
C PHE A 94 9.87 -12.62 10.77
N MET A 95 9.88 -11.64 11.68
CA MET A 95 11.00 -10.75 11.94
C MET A 95 11.55 -10.99 13.36
N PRO A 96 12.61 -11.82 13.52
CA PRO A 96 13.07 -12.25 14.86
C PRO A 96 13.89 -11.19 15.61
N MET A 97 14.33 -10.11 14.97
CA MET A 97 15.12 -9.04 15.61
C MET A 97 14.23 -7.88 16.02
N ASP A 98 14.78 -6.94 16.78
CA ASP A 98 14.10 -5.69 17.11
C ASP A 98 13.68 -4.90 15.86
N PRO A 99 12.48 -4.32 15.81
CA PRO A 99 11.99 -3.55 14.67
C PRO A 99 12.92 -2.43 14.22
N SER A 100 13.66 -1.80 15.14
CA SER A 100 14.61 -0.72 14.81
C SER A 100 15.75 -1.19 13.93
N VAL A 101 16.19 -2.45 14.09
CA VAL A 101 17.25 -3.04 13.26
C VAL A 101 16.79 -3.10 11.80
N TYR A 102 15.57 -3.57 11.57
CA TYR A 102 15.01 -3.66 10.21
C TYR A 102 14.74 -2.29 9.59
N ALA A 103 14.26 -1.33 10.42
CA ALA A 103 14.04 0.03 9.97
C ALA A 103 15.35 0.69 9.50
N ASN A 104 16.42 0.57 10.28
CA ASN A 104 17.73 1.08 9.90
C ASN A 104 18.26 0.41 8.63
N MET A 105 18.12 -0.92 8.52
CA MET A 105 18.50 -1.64 7.29
C MET A 105 17.72 -1.18 6.07
N LEU A 106 16.45 -0.81 6.23
CA LEU A 106 15.63 -0.25 5.15
C LEU A 106 16.13 1.14 4.77
N GLY A 107 16.33 2.05 5.75
CA GLY A 107 16.83 3.42 5.53
C GLY A 107 18.16 3.41 4.78
N GLU A 108 19.14 2.65 5.27
CA GLU A 108 20.45 2.50 4.61
C GLU A 108 20.35 2.07 3.13
N ARG A 109 19.37 1.21 2.82
CA ARG A 109 19.16 0.75 1.43
C ARG A 109 18.45 1.77 0.57
N ILE A 110 17.47 2.48 1.13
CA ILE A 110 16.77 3.58 0.45
C ILE A 110 17.81 4.64 0.05
N GLU A 111 18.64 5.08 0.99
CA GLU A 111 19.69 6.06 0.75
C GLU A 111 20.72 5.57 -0.26
N LYS A 112 21.30 4.39 -0.02
CA LYS A 112 22.38 3.83 -0.85
C LYS A 112 21.98 3.66 -2.32
N TYR A 113 20.74 3.29 -2.58
CA TYR A 113 20.28 2.94 -3.93
C TYR A 113 19.32 3.96 -4.53
N ASN A 114 19.07 5.06 -3.81
CA ASN A 114 18.10 6.09 -4.20
C ASN A 114 16.74 5.47 -4.58
N THR A 115 16.27 4.52 -3.75
CA THR A 115 15.01 3.80 -3.96
C THR A 115 13.85 4.71 -3.59
N LYS A 116 12.90 4.90 -4.51
CA LYS A 116 11.69 5.67 -4.24
C LYS A 116 10.70 4.85 -3.42
N VAL A 117 10.12 5.47 -2.41
CA VAL A 117 9.13 4.80 -1.55
C VAL A 117 7.80 5.53 -1.63
N TYR A 118 6.73 4.77 -1.84
CA TYR A 118 5.36 5.29 -1.85
C TYR A 118 4.50 4.52 -0.86
N LEU A 119 3.62 5.26 -0.16
CA LEU A 119 2.53 4.70 0.63
C LEU A 119 1.25 4.80 -0.20
N VAL A 120 0.57 3.69 -0.42
CA VAL A 120 -0.67 3.62 -1.20
C VAL A 120 -1.82 3.19 -0.29
N ASN A 121 -2.82 4.05 -0.16
CA ASN A 121 -4.04 3.76 0.58
C ASN A 121 -5.02 2.96 -0.28
N THR A 122 -5.33 1.75 0.14
CA THR A 122 -6.33 0.87 -0.49
C THR A 122 -7.65 0.85 0.28
N GLY A 123 -7.74 1.63 1.36
CA GLY A 123 -8.89 1.73 2.25
C GLY A 123 -9.93 2.75 1.80
N TRP A 124 -10.32 3.64 2.68
CA TRP A 124 -11.37 4.63 2.45
C TRP A 124 -10.80 6.00 2.11
N THR A 125 -11.63 6.80 1.45
CA THR A 125 -11.40 8.21 1.16
C THR A 125 -12.69 9.00 1.35
N GLY A 126 -12.57 10.29 1.70
CA GLY A 126 -13.72 11.17 1.93
C GLY A 126 -14.52 10.87 3.19
N GLY A 127 -13.92 10.18 4.16
CA GLY A 127 -14.50 9.83 5.46
C GLY A 127 -14.36 8.35 5.82
N PRO A 128 -14.74 7.99 7.04
CA PRO A 128 -14.62 6.62 7.56
C PRO A 128 -15.59 5.65 6.88
N TYR A 129 -15.43 4.37 7.19
CA TYR A 129 -16.40 3.33 6.81
C TYR A 129 -17.83 3.74 7.15
N GLY A 130 -18.74 3.54 6.19
CA GLY A 130 -20.15 3.97 6.32
C GLY A 130 -20.44 5.42 5.94
N VAL A 131 -19.41 6.27 5.78
CA VAL A 131 -19.54 7.68 5.34
C VAL A 131 -18.80 7.90 4.03
N GLY A 132 -17.50 7.63 4.01
CA GLY A 132 -16.67 7.69 2.82
C GLY A 132 -16.88 6.49 1.89
N SER A 133 -16.07 6.43 0.87
CA SER A 133 -16.07 5.32 -0.08
C SER A 133 -14.71 4.61 -0.11
N ARG A 134 -14.75 3.28 -0.31
CA ARG A 134 -13.52 2.52 -0.47
C ARG A 134 -12.84 2.85 -1.79
N MET A 135 -11.52 2.96 -1.76
CA MET A 135 -10.67 3.17 -2.93
C MET A 135 -10.93 2.08 -3.98
N LYS A 136 -11.35 2.49 -5.17
CA LYS A 136 -11.61 1.53 -6.26
C LYS A 136 -10.30 0.91 -6.75
N LEU A 137 -10.30 -0.38 -6.98
CA LEU A 137 -9.13 -1.12 -7.44
C LEU A 137 -8.47 -0.51 -8.69
N LYS A 138 -9.28 0.01 -9.62
CA LYS A 138 -8.77 0.69 -10.83
C LYS A 138 -7.89 1.91 -10.51
N TYR A 139 -8.19 2.65 -9.43
CA TYR A 139 -7.40 3.81 -9.00
C TYR A 139 -6.12 3.37 -8.31
N THR A 140 -6.20 2.36 -7.42
CA THR A 140 -5.01 1.74 -6.83
C THR A 140 -4.04 1.25 -7.90
N ARG A 141 -4.54 0.55 -8.91
CA ARG A 141 -3.73 0.08 -10.05
C ARG A 141 -3.11 1.23 -10.84
N ALA A 142 -3.86 2.31 -11.09
CA ALA A 142 -3.36 3.49 -11.79
C ALA A 142 -2.22 4.15 -11.01
N MET A 143 -2.36 4.33 -9.69
CA MET A 143 -1.34 4.90 -8.82
C MET A 143 -0.07 4.04 -8.77
N VAL A 144 -0.22 2.73 -8.60
CA VAL A 144 0.92 1.78 -8.63
C VAL A 144 1.63 1.82 -9.98
N THR A 145 0.89 1.82 -11.07
CA THR A 145 1.46 1.91 -12.43
C THR A 145 2.22 3.22 -12.62
N ALA A 146 1.66 4.35 -12.17
CA ALA A 146 2.31 5.65 -12.26
C ALA A 146 3.63 5.69 -11.44
N ALA A 147 3.63 5.13 -10.23
CA ALA A 147 4.83 5.01 -9.40
C ALA A 147 5.92 4.17 -10.08
N LEU A 148 5.56 3.00 -10.62
CA LEU A 148 6.51 2.09 -11.29
C LEU A 148 7.08 2.66 -12.58
N ASN A 149 6.29 3.42 -13.34
CA ASN A 149 6.70 4.03 -14.60
C ASN A 149 7.46 5.37 -14.42
N GLY A 150 7.64 5.85 -13.18
CA GLY A 150 8.29 7.13 -12.90
C GLY A 150 7.43 8.35 -13.25
N THR A 151 6.12 8.18 -13.46
CA THR A 151 5.20 9.30 -13.79
C THR A 151 5.20 10.38 -12.72
N PHE A 152 5.45 10.00 -11.47
CA PHE A 152 5.50 10.93 -10.34
C PHE A 152 6.83 11.71 -10.22
N ASP A 153 7.78 11.51 -11.11
CA ASP A 153 9.07 12.22 -11.05
C ASP A 153 8.93 13.69 -11.47
N ASP A 154 8.00 13.97 -12.36
CA ASP A 154 7.81 15.28 -13.00
C ASP A 154 6.49 15.97 -12.57
N VAL A 155 5.84 15.51 -11.49
CA VAL A 155 4.60 16.13 -10.98
C VAL A 155 4.88 17.06 -9.80
N GLU A 156 3.99 18.03 -9.59
CA GLU A 156 4.00 18.84 -8.39
C GLU A 156 3.54 18.02 -7.18
N TYR A 157 4.17 18.28 -6.04
CA TYR A 157 3.83 17.68 -4.76
C TYR A 157 3.33 18.74 -3.78
N LYS A 158 2.31 18.38 -3.01
CA LYS A 158 1.89 19.14 -1.84
C LYS A 158 2.31 18.40 -0.59
N HIS A 159 3.01 19.09 0.31
CA HIS A 159 3.37 18.52 1.60
C HIS A 159 2.15 18.50 2.53
N ASP A 160 1.89 17.38 3.17
CA ASP A 160 0.91 17.21 4.24
C ASP A 160 1.62 17.28 5.59
N GLU A 161 1.35 18.34 6.36
CA GLU A 161 2.01 18.60 7.64
C GLU A 161 1.57 17.65 8.76
N VAL A 162 0.38 17.04 8.64
CA VAL A 162 -0.17 16.14 9.67
C VAL A 162 0.50 14.78 9.60
N PHE A 163 0.58 14.21 8.39
CA PHE A 163 1.18 12.90 8.15
C PHE A 163 2.66 13.00 7.76
N ASN A 164 3.17 14.21 7.54
CA ASN A 164 4.54 14.47 7.11
C ASN A 164 4.92 13.66 5.85
N VAL A 165 4.09 13.76 4.82
CA VAL A 165 4.25 13.07 3.54
C VAL A 165 4.03 14.00 2.36
N ASP A 166 4.60 13.67 1.21
CA ASP A 166 4.41 14.43 -0.03
C ASP A 166 3.34 13.78 -0.91
N ILE A 167 2.31 14.54 -1.25
CA ILE A 167 1.16 14.07 -2.03
C ILE A 167 1.30 14.57 -3.48
N PRO A 168 1.42 13.67 -4.48
CA PRO A 168 1.42 14.08 -5.88
C PRO A 168 0.07 14.68 -6.26
N GLN A 169 0.07 15.86 -6.90
CA GLN A 169 -1.13 16.60 -7.19
C GLN A 169 -1.91 16.06 -8.40
N THR A 170 -1.28 15.23 -9.20
CA THR A 170 -1.92 14.59 -10.35
C THR A 170 -1.50 13.13 -10.49
N CYS A 171 -2.44 12.28 -10.89
CA CYS A 171 -2.20 10.90 -11.24
C CYS A 171 -3.06 10.53 -12.46
N PRO A 172 -2.47 10.00 -13.54
CA PRO A 172 -3.25 9.55 -14.70
C PRO A 172 -4.32 8.53 -14.31
N ASN A 173 -5.52 8.69 -14.86
CA ASN A 173 -6.67 7.82 -14.62
C ASN A 173 -7.20 7.78 -13.17
N VAL A 174 -6.79 8.72 -12.33
CA VAL A 174 -7.34 8.96 -10.99
C VAL A 174 -7.98 10.33 -11.00
N PRO A 175 -9.26 10.48 -10.60
CA PRO A 175 -9.92 11.77 -10.49
C PRO A 175 -9.25 12.66 -9.44
N SER A 176 -9.23 13.96 -9.70
CA SER A 176 -8.57 14.95 -8.81
C SER A 176 -9.27 15.15 -7.47
N GLU A 177 -10.51 14.71 -7.36
CA GLU A 177 -11.33 14.78 -6.14
C GLU A 177 -11.07 13.56 -5.20
N ILE A 178 -10.26 12.61 -5.61
CA ILE A 178 -9.84 11.47 -4.81
C ILE A 178 -8.53 11.75 -4.13
#